data_5fc978539f39bc92f95d10d22b0c4050
#
_entry.id   5fc978539f39bc92f95d10d22b0c4050
#
_cell.length_a   1.000
_cell.length_b   1.000
_cell.length_c   1.000
_cell.angle_alpha   90.00
_cell.angle_beta   90.00
_cell.angle_gamma   90.00
#
_symmetry.space_group_name_H-M   'P 1'
#
loop_
_entity.id
_entity.type
_entity.pdbx_description
1 polymer ?
#
loop_
_entity_poly.entity_id
_entity_poly.type
_entity_poly.pdbx_seq_one_letter_code
_entity_poly.pdbx_strand_id
1 'polypeptide(L)'
;LFRSLITIDTADNKILSRKKLLDDGKEHFFINISLDTTNQRAFITDSKAAEVLVVDTRNGNILAKVAAPESLAVLFNPARNEAYVTHRQAGKVSVIDAKSYKVVKTFDTPTHPNSLALSADGKTLYVSVKQKSTKQQEATQPDDVIRIAL
;
A
#
# COMPACT_ATOMS: atom_id res chain seq x y z
N LEU A 1 14.14 -5.08 -11.76
CA LEU A 1 14.40 -6.48 -11.49
C LEU A 1 13.17 -7.24 -11.00
N PHE A 2 12.34 -6.71 -10.09
CA PHE A 2 11.14 -7.40 -9.58
C PHE A 2 9.87 -6.59 -9.93
N ARG A 3 9.40 -6.72 -11.17
CA ARG A 3 8.23 -5.99 -11.70
C ARG A 3 7.11 -6.95 -12.06
N SER A 4 6.97 -8.04 -11.28
CA SER A 4 6.02 -9.10 -11.61
C SER A 4 5.06 -9.35 -10.48
N LEU A 5 3.80 -9.58 -10.83
CA LEU A 5 2.82 -10.22 -9.97
C LEU A 5 2.93 -11.73 -10.15
N ILE A 6 3.14 -12.45 -9.05
CA ILE A 6 3.23 -13.91 -9.04
C ILE A 6 2.03 -14.44 -8.28
N THR A 7 1.29 -15.34 -8.89
CA THR A 7 0.20 -16.07 -8.25
C THR A 7 0.67 -17.48 -7.92
N ILE A 8 0.50 -17.88 -6.67
CA ILE A 8 0.92 -19.19 -6.16
C ILE A 8 -0.31 -19.92 -5.65
N ASP A 9 -0.45 -21.18 -6.03
CA ASP A 9 -1.41 -22.09 -5.42
C ASP A 9 -0.87 -22.52 -4.05
N THR A 10 -1.63 -22.27 -2.99
CA THR A 10 -1.24 -22.61 -1.62
C THR A 10 -1.51 -24.06 -1.24
N ALA A 11 -2.24 -24.81 -2.06
CA ALA A 11 -2.50 -26.22 -1.82
C ALA A 11 -1.27 -27.10 -2.15
N ASP A 12 -0.56 -26.76 -3.23
CA ASP A 12 0.61 -27.51 -3.69
C ASP A 12 1.88 -26.67 -3.90
N ASN A 13 1.82 -25.38 -3.50
CA ASN A 13 2.91 -24.41 -3.61
C ASN A 13 3.44 -24.17 -5.04
N LYS A 14 2.59 -24.39 -6.05
CA LYS A 14 2.96 -24.15 -7.43
C LYS A 14 2.71 -22.73 -7.88
N ILE A 15 3.60 -22.20 -8.71
CA ILE A 15 3.38 -20.94 -9.40
C ILE A 15 2.35 -21.14 -10.50
N LEU A 16 1.17 -20.53 -10.34
CA LEU A 16 0.10 -20.56 -11.33
C LEU A 16 0.36 -19.55 -12.46
N SER A 17 0.88 -18.38 -12.12
CA SER A 17 1.20 -17.35 -13.12
C SER A 17 2.32 -16.43 -12.66
N ARG A 18 3.02 -15.87 -13.64
CA ARG A 18 3.96 -14.76 -13.46
C ARG A 18 3.66 -13.70 -14.51
N LYS A 19 3.21 -12.53 -14.08
CA LYS A 19 2.88 -11.42 -14.96
C LYS A 19 3.83 -10.25 -14.72
N LYS A 20 4.56 -9.84 -15.76
CA LYS A 20 5.33 -8.59 -15.73
C LYS A 20 4.33 -7.43 -15.76
N LEU A 21 4.36 -6.57 -14.75
CA LEU A 21 3.38 -5.49 -14.61
C LEU A 21 3.76 -4.26 -15.46
N LEU A 22 5.05 -3.93 -15.50
CA LEU A 22 5.54 -2.73 -16.18
C LEU A 22 6.78 -3.03 -17.02
N ASP A 23 6.85 -2.43 -18.20
CA ASP A 23 7.99 -2.47 -19.12
C ASP A 23 8.17 -1.11 -19.82
N ASP A 24 8.25 -0.05 -19.04
CA ASP A 24 8.30 1.33 -19.50
C ASP A 24 9.70 1.96 -19.43
N GLY A 25 10.72 1.14 -19.18
CA GLY A 25 12.12 1.58 -19.06
C GLY A 25 12.47 2.31 -17.77
N LYS A 26 11.48 2.52 -16.87
CA LYS A 26 11.71 3.23 -15.59
C LYS A 26 12.13 2.27 -14.48
N GLU A 27 12.67 2.84 -13.42
CA GLU A 27 12.89 2.11 -12.17
C GLU A 27 11.58 1.99 -11.39
N HIS A 28 11.33 0.79 -10.88
CA HIS A 28 10.19 0.47 -10.02
C HIS A 28 10.67 -0.26 -8.78
N PHE A 29 10.07 0.03 -7.63
CA PHE A 29 10.32 -0.68 -6.39
C PHE A 29 9.02 -0.93 -5.65
N PHE A 30 8.43 -2.10 -5.90
CA PHE A 30 7.20 -2.54 -5.25
C PHE A 30 7.50 -2.96 -3.82
N ILE A 31 6.80 -2.35 -2.86
CA ILE A 31 7.05 -2.55 -1.43
C ILE A 31 5.95 -3.35 -0.78
N ASN A 32 4.70 -2.98 -1.04
CA ASN A 32 3.55 -3.54 -0.34
C ASN A 32 2.40 -3.79 -1.31
N ILE A 33 1.54 -4.75 -0.95
CA ILE A 33 0.37 -5.14 -1.75
C ILE A 33 -0.83 -5.37 -0.83
N SER A 34 -2.00 -4.92 -1.25
CA SER A 34 -3.27 -5.24 -0.60
C SER A 34 -4.31 -5.64 -1.64
N LEU A 35 -5.10 -6.67 -1.32
CA LEU A 35 -6.05 -7.26 -2.25
C LEU A 35 -7.48 -6.80 -1.98
N ASP A 36 -8.19 -6.47 -3.05
CA ASP A 36 -9.63 -6.47 -3.13
C ASP A 36 -10.08 -7.74 -3.87
N THR A 37 -10.33 -8.78 -3.12
CA THR A 37 -10.67 -10.10 -3.66
C THR A 37 -12.03 -10.11 -4.35
N THR A 38 -12.97 -9.29 -3.88
CA THR A 38 -14.32 -9.17 -4.45
C THR A 38 -14.28 -8.64 -5.88
N ASN A 39 -13.47 -7.60 -6.14
CA ASN A 39 -13.33 -7.00 -7.45
C ASN A 39 -12.10 -7.48 -8.21
N GLN A 40 -11.41 -8.52 -7.70
CA GLN A 40 -10.25 -9.17 -8.33
C GLN A 40 -9.15 -8.16 -8.72
N ARG A 41 -8.82 -7.26 -7.81
CA ARG A 41 -7.77 -6.25 -8.01
C ARG A 41 -6.81 -6.18 -6.83
N ALA A 42 -5.62 -5.67 -7.09
CA ALA A 42 -4.57 -5.43 -6.12
C ALA A 42 -4.16 -3.96 -6.15
N PHE A 43 -3.89 -3.40 -4.99
CA PHE A 43 -3.24 -2.11 -4.81
C PHE A 43 -1.78 -2.38 -4.43
N ILE A 44 -0.84 -1.83 -5.19
CA ILE A 44 0.60 -2.09 -5.03
C ILE A 44 1.32 -0.75 -4.91
N THR A 45 2.06 -0.53 -3.82
CA THR A 45 2.88 0.67 -3.68
C THR A 45 4.17 0.53 -4.48
N ASP A 46 4.46 1.57 -5.28
CA ASP A 46 5.71 1.73 -6.02
C ASP A 46 6.44 2.98 -5.54
N SER A 47 7.43 2.80 -4.67
CA SER A 47 8.12 3.92 -4.05
C SER A 47 9.06 4.66 -5.01
N LYS A 48 9.55 4.01 -6.05
CA LYS A 48 10.42 4.64 -7.05
C LYS A 48 9.62 5.48 -8.04
N ALA A 49 8.48 4.99 -8.48
CA ALA A 49 7.59 5.74 -9.38
C ALA A 49 6.70 6.73 -8.62
N ALA A 50 6.72 6.72 -7.27
CA ALA A 50 5.89 7.56 -6.41
C ALA A 50 4.39 7.39 -6.69
N GLU A 51 3.95 6.15 -6.89
CA GLU A 51 2.56 5.84 -7.23
C GLU A 51 2.06 4.56 -6.55
N VAL A 52 0.75 4.41 -6.50
CA VAL A 52 0.07 3.14 -6.24
C VAL A 52 -0.47 2.63 -7.57
N LEU A 53 -0.07 1.42 -7.93
CA LEU A 53 -0.65 0.69 -9.06
C LEU A 53 -1.92 0.00 -8.61
N VAL A 54 -2.99 0.12 -9.39
CA VAL A 54 -4.18 -0.73 -9.26
C VAL A 54 -4.13 -1.74 -10.41
N VAL A 55 -4.14 -3.03 -10.06
CA VAL A 55 -3.86 -4.12 -11.00
C VAL A 55 -5.00 -5.12 -10.99
N ASP A 56 -5.46 -5.57 -12.15
CA ASP A 56 -6.35 -6.73 -12.27
C ASP A 56 -5.56 -8.01 -11.94
N THR A 57 -5.97 -8.74 -10.91
CA THR A 57 -5.24 -9.92 -10.44
C THR A 57 -5.36 -11.13 -11.36
N ARG A 58 -6.32 -11.16 -12.29
CA ARG A 58 -6.54 -12.26 -13.25
C ARG A 58 -5.53 -12.24 -14.38
N ASN A 59 -5.18 -11.04 -14.85
CA ASN A 59 -4.39 -10.87 -16.08
C ASN A 59 -3.16 -9.97 -15.92
N GLY A 60 -3.03 -9.25 -14.78
CA GLY A 60 -1.92 -8.33 -14.51
C GLY A 60 -2.04 -6.97 -15.19
N ASN A 61 -3.19 -6.66 -15.79
CA ASN A 61 -3.38 -5.35 -16.44
C ASN A 61 -3.43 -4.23 -15.40
N ILE A 62 -2.79 -3.11 -15.70
CA ILE A 62 -2.87 -1.91 -14.89
C ILE A 62 -4.22 -1.24 -15.14
N LEU A 63 -5.04 -1.15 -14.10
CA LEU A 63 -6.34 -0.49 -14.12
C LEU A 63 -6.21 1.01 -13.86
N ALA A 64 -5.29 1.39 -12.98
CA ALA A 64 -5.02 2.80 -12.65
C ALA A 64 -3.62 2.97 -12.05
N LYS A 65 -3.12 4.21 -12.11
CA LYS A 65 -1.95 4.70 -11.39
C LYS A 65 -2.37 5.90 -10.56
N VAL A 66 -2.15 5.85 -9.27
CA VAL A 66 -2.52 6.91 -8.33
C VAL A 66 -1.25 7.52 -7.77
N ALA A 67 -1.08 8.83 -7.91
CA ALA A 67 0.09 9.52 -7.36
C ALA A 67 0.15 9.33 -5.83
N ALA A 68 1.27 8.80 -5.35
CA ALA A 68 1.50 8.49 -3.94
C ALA A 68 2.99 8.63 -3.60
N PRO A 69 3.51 9.85 -3.48
CA PRO A 69 4.91 10.09 -3.16
C PRO A 69 5.27 9.44 -1.81
N GLU A 70 6.47 8.85 -1.74
CA GLU A 70 7.01 8.22 -0.53
C GLU A 70 6.12 7.11 0.05
N SER A 71 5.28 6.50 -0.80
CA SER A 71 4.37 5.44 -0.37
C SER A 71 5.15 4.23 0.16
N LEU A 72 4.67 3.68 1.28
CA LEU A 72 5.24 2.49 1.89
C LEU A 72 4.20 1.38 2.02
N ALA A 73 3.22 1.53 2.91
CA ALA A 73 2.17 0.55 3.10
C ALA A 73 0.90 0.93 2.34
N VAL A 74 0.17 -0.08 1.90
CA VAL A 74 -1.20 0.06 1.39
C VAL A 74 -2.10 -0.98 2.04
N LEU A 75 -3.34 -0.61 2.38
CA LEU A 75 -4.33 -1.50 2.97
C LEU A 75 -5.71 -1.20 2.40
N PHE A 76 -6.35 -2.18 1.78
CA PHE A 76 -7.72 -2.08 1.28
C PHE A 76 -8.73 -2.39 2.37
N ASN A 77 -9.77 -1.56 2.46
CA ASN A 77 -10.90 -1.72 3.37
C ASN A 77 -12.16 -2.09 2.57
N PRO A 78 -12.60 -3.35 2.60
CA PRO A 78 -13.78 -3.77 1.84
C PRO A 78 -15.09 -3.16 2.35
N ALA A 79 -15.18 -2.83 3.65
CA ALA A 79 -16.39 -2.23 4.22
C ALA A 79 -16.67 -0.82 3.70
N ARG A 80 -15.62 -0.11 3.26
CA ARG A 80 -15.71 1.27 2.78
C ARG A 80 -15.38 1.42 1.30
N ASN A 81 -14.88 0.37 0.66
CA ASN A 81 -14.33 0.39 -0.69
C ASN A 81 -13.25 1.49 -0.86
N GLU A 82 -12.33 1.54 0.09
CA GLU A 82 -11.25 2.53 0.17
C GLU A 82 -9.90 1.80 0.33
N ALA A 83 -8.82 2.39 -0.20
CA ALA A 83 -7.46 1.96 0.09
C ALA A 83 -6.71 3.07 0.83
N TYR A 84 -6.01 2.71 1.90
CA TYR A 84 -5.21 3.63 2.71
C TYR A 84 -3.74 3.47 2.36
N VAL A 85 -3.02 4.57 2.23
CA VAL A 85 -1.61 4.58 1.82
C VAL A 85 -0.81 5.48 2.76
N THR A 86 0.28 4.94 3.33
CA THR A 86 1.19 5.72 4.17
C THR A 86 2.20 6.49 3.32
N HIS A 87 2.46 7.76 3.67
CA HIS A 87 3.49 8.65 3.10
C HIS A 87 4.53 8.94 4.15
N ARG A 88 5.69 8.32 4.01
CA ARG A 88 6.64 8.16 5.12
C ARG A 88 7.24 9.47 5.61
N GLN A 89 7.77 10.31 4.74
CA GLN A 89 8.43 11.56 5.15
C GLN A 89 7.41 12.65 5.42
N ALA A 90 6.34 12.68 4.62
CA ALA A 90 5.26 13.66 4.76
C ALA A 90 4.44 13.49 6.06
N GLY A 91 4.52 12.32 6.73
CA GLY A 91 3.70 12.04 7.91
C GLY A 91 2.22 12.07 7.61
N LYS A 92 1.78 11.29 6.61
CA LYS A 92 0.38 11.29 6.15
C LYS A 92 -0.10 9.90 5.81
N VAL A 93 -1.43 9.74 5.86
CA VAL A 93 -2.14 8.61 5.28
C VAL A 93 -3.18 9.14 4.30
N SER A 94 -3.06 8.78 3.02
CA SER A 94 -4.05 9.09 2.00
C SER A 94 -5.12 8.02 1.93
N VAL A 95 -6.35 8.44 1.62
CA VAL A 95 -7.50 7.60 1.32
C VAL A 95 -7.76 7.65 -0.18
N ILE A 96 -7.66 6.51 -0.83
CA ILE A 96 -8.00 6.34 -2.25
C ILE A 96 -9.38 5.72 -2.33
N ASP A 97 -10.33 6.41 -2.95
CA ASP A 97 -11.61 5.81 -3.33
C ASP A 97 -11.38 4.75 -4.40
N ALA A 98 -11.75 3.51 -4.10
CA ALA A 98 -11.43 2.38 -4.95
C ALA A 98 -12.36 2.24 -6.18
N LYS A 99 -13.36 3.10 -6.33
CA LYS A 99 -14.20 3.19 -7.53
C LYS A 99 -13.64 4.18 -8.54
N SER A 100 -13.25 5.37 -8.08
CA SER A 100 -12.73 6.44 -8.95
C SER A 100 -11.21 6.42 -9.08
N TYR A 101 -10.50 5.69 -8.22
CA TYR A 101 -9.04 5.68 -8.10
C TYR A 101 -8.44 7.07 -7.84
N LYS A 102 -9.15 7.88 -7.07
CA LYS A 102 -8.71 9.22 -6.67
C LYS A 102 -8.45 9.30 -5.17
N VAL A 103 -7.47 10.10 -4.79
CA VAL A 103 -7.30 10.48 -3.39
C VAL A 103 -8.46 11.40 -3.01
N VAL A 104 -9.24 10.99 -2.02
CA VAL A 104 -10.44 11.72 -1.56
C VAL A 104 -10.28 12.35 -0.18
N LYS A 105 -9.29 11.88 0.59
CA LYS A 105 -9.02 12.37 1.94
C LYS A 105 -7.57 12.11 2.30
N THR A 106 -7.07 12.88 3.25
CA THR A 106 -5.74 12.67 3.86
C THR A 106 -5.85 12.89 5.37
N PHE A 107 -5.16 12.05 6.13
CA PHE A 107 -4.98 12.20 7.58
C PHE A 107 -3.53 12.57 7.86
N ASP A 108 -3.31 13.54 8.73
CA ASP A 108 -1.97 13.85 9.23
C ASP A 108 -1.59 12.86 10.34
N THR A 109 -0.33 12.45 10.33
CA THR A 109 0.30 11.61 11.34
C THR A 109 1.68 12.20 11.66
N PRO A 110 2.35 11.79 12.72
CA PRO A 110 3.78 12.02 12.83
C PRO A 110 4.53 11.43 11.63
N THR A 111 5.73 11.91 11.36
CA THR A 111 6.57 11.37 10.28
C THR A 111 6.90 9.89 10.51
N HIS A 112 7.12 9.18 9.42
CA HIS A 112 7.43 7.75 9.35
C HIS A 112 6.26 6.81 9.68
N PRO A 113 5.01 7.09 9.23
CA PRO A 113 3.97 6.07 9.25
C PRO A 113 4.44 4.85 8.44
N ASN A 114 4.25 3.65 9.00
CA ASN A 114 4.90 2.45 8.48
C ASN A 114 3.90 1.38 8.06
N SER A 115 3.18 0.79 9.00
CA SER A 115 2.23 -0.30 8.74
C SER A 115 0.80 0.13 9.04
N LEU A 116 -0.14 -0.54 8.43
CA LEU A 116 -1.57 -0.29 8.55
C LEU A 116 -2.29 -1.55 9.02
N ALA A 117 -3.29 -1.39 9.88
CA ALA A 117 -4.21 -2.44 10.25
C ALA A 117 -5.62 -1.87 10.42
N LEU A 118 -6.65 -2.67 10.15
CA LEU A 118 -8.05 -2.30 10.35
C LEU A 118 -8.62 -3.02 11.57
N SER A 119 -9.57 -2.36 12.25
CA SER A 119 -10.49 -3.06 13.14
C SER A 119 -11.35 -4.04 12.34
N ALA A 120 -11.87 -5.07 13.01
CA ALA A 120 -12.68 -6.12 12.37
C ALA A 120 -13.92 -5.57 11.64
N ASP A 121 -14.49 -4.46 12.13
CA ASP A 121 -15.65 -3.79 11.53
C ASP A 121 -15.28 -2.77 10.43
N GLY A 122 -13.99 -2.59 10.15
CA GLY A 122 -13.48 -1.65 9.14
C GLY A 122 -13.69 -0.17 9.47
N LYS A 123 -14.05 0.17 10.72
CA LYS A 123 -14.34 1.57 11.12
C LYS A 123 -13.17 2.28 11.77
N THR A 124 -12.10 1.56 12.08
CA THR A 124 -10.90 2.13 12.69
C THR A 124 -9.68 1.69 11.92
N LEU A 125 -8.82 2.64 11.60
CA LEU A 125 -7.50 2.40 11.04
C LEU A 125 -6.44 2.61 12.12
N TYR A 126 -5.57 1.63 12.30
CA TYR A 126 -4.38 1.72 13.14
C TYR A 126 -3.16 1.91 12.24
N VAL A 127 -2.30 2.84 12.63
CA VAL A 127 -1.09 3.20 11.90
C VAL A 127 0.09 3.10 12.85
N SER A 128 1.03 2.20 12.59
CA SER A 128 2.30 2.22 13.33
C SER A 128 3.20 3.35 12.80
N VAL A 129 3.81 4.08 13.70
CA VAL A 129 4.72 5.18 13.39
C VAL A 129 6.09 4.85 13.94
N LYS A 130 7.08 4.76 13.05
CA LYS A 130 8.45 4.48 13.43
C LYS A 130 9.16 5.75 13.89
N GLN A 131 9.91 5.65 14.97
CA GLN A 131 10.79 6.74 15.36
C GLN A 131 12.01 6.83 14.43
N LYS A 132 12.47 8.05 14.22
CA LYS A 132 13.63 8.30 13.37
C LYS A 132 14.88 7.73 14.04
N SER A 133 15.53 6.78 13.37
CA SER A 133 16.81 6.21 13.79
C SER A 133 17.77 6.14 12.61
N THR A 134 19.05 6.11 12.88
CA THR A 134 20.11 5.89 11.91
C THR A 134 20.99 4.74 12.39
N LYS A 135 21.94 4.27 11.56
CA LYS A 135 22.91 3.25 11.97
C LYS A 135 23.80 3.70 13.13
N GLN A 136 23.98 5.01 13.32
CA GLN A 136 24.81 5.61 14.36
C GLN A 136 24.04 6.14 15.57
N GLN A 137 22.70 6.27 15.43
CA GLN A 137 21.85 6.84 16.48
C GLN A 137 20.56 6.07 16.60
N GLU A 138 20.36 5.44 17.73
CA GLU A 138 19.09 4.78 18.06
C GLU A 138 17.98 5.80 18.28
N ALA A 139 16.73 5.35 18.13
CA ALA A 139 15.58 6.17 18.45
C ALA A 139 15.54 6.49 19.95
N THR A 140 15.29 7.75 20.29
CA THR A 140 15.21 8.21 21.69
C THR A 140 13.82 8.05 22.31
N GLN A 141 12.83 7.74 21.49
CA GLN A 141 11.43 7.52 21.87
C GLN A 141 10.95 6.17 21.32
N PRO A 142 9.99 5.52 21.97
CA PRO A 142 9.37 4.30 21.45
C PRO A 142 8.56 4.60 20.18
N ASP A 143 8.34 3.56 19.36
CA ASP A 143 7.41 3.63 18.24
C ASP A 143 5.98 3.87 18.74
N ASP A 144 5.18 4.59 17.96
CA ASP A 144 3.79 4.90 18.27
C ASP A 144 2.81 4.06 17.45
N VAL A 145 1.60 3.94 17.97
CA VAL A 145 0.44 3.46 17.22
C VAL A 145 -0.68 4.50 17.28
N ILE A 146 -1.03 5.02 16.11
CA ILE A 146 -2.11 6.01 15.97
C ILE A 146 -3.40 5.30 15.62
N ARG A 147 -4.49 5.75 16.24
CA ARG A 147 -5.84 5.30 15.96
C ARG A 147 -6.61 6.39 15.22
N ILE A 148 -7.13 6.06 14.03
CA ILE A 148 -7.93 6.97 13.19
C ILE A 148 -9.34 6.38 13.09
N ALA A 149 -10.35 7.16 13.47
CA ALA A 149 -11.74 6.83 13.18
C ALA A 149 -12.04 7.15 11.70
N LEU A 150 -12.59 6.18 10.97
CA LEU A 150 -12.86 6.26 9.53
C LEU A 150 -14.28 6.75 9.24
#